data_c3792f317dddecb088733d8f9af13d1f
#
_entry.id   c3792f317dddecb088733d8f9af13d1f
#
_cell.length_a   1.000
_cell.length_b   1.000
_cell.length_c   1.000
_cell.angle_alpha   90.00
_cell.angle_beta   90.00
_cell.angle_gamma   90.00
#
_symmetry.space_group_name_H-M   'P 1'
#
loop_
_entity.id
_entity.type
_entity.pdbx_description
1 polymer ?
#
loop_
_entity_poly.entity_id
_entity_poly.type
_entity_poly.pdbx_seq_one_letter_code
_entity_poly.pdbx_strand_id
1 'polypeptide(L)'
;MKKLLLILLLVLAGEISAQQAATIVVKTTPDNEIVHWPTGKEHLFCIALGTKAQAGPQGEFVHQFRTDRPSMVQVWTQGSDSFTLYLTPGSKDTITVTKDTLIISGTNSAYNRCLKTVNDYQKYSDKLVYMQPHELRGITSLEQYHRLADARMRQALDAVNASGLNEEFLAEQRAHIDYIRRSIFIHIARQLSRKEKLPEDWQRELTEVINSSVNGDHLRSYRGIGFFVNDLVMMQFTNLENGDLKEIKDYASFLFDRYRKFFTGDNLQYMQAQLIYEDEFQGSKTPSIPQLYETYRAEFPNSPFLNVLEPGVKENLRFQNSRITDKDYHILTCDSTITSLEDAVKPFKGKVVYIDVWATWCGPCLKEFQYLPALKEKAHNMDVVYLYISIDRPEERKKWEKTIAYHQLKGYHLLVNEKLGKSLYTELGNERQILSIPCFVIIDKTGKIVIRHAAAPSEPEKVIKQLSTYYNK
;
A
#
# COMPACT_ATOMS: atom_id res chain seq x y z
N MET A 1 -51.62 -30.09 -11.05
CA MET A 1 -50.15 -29.99 -11.11
C MET A 1 -49.63 -28.60 -11.41
N LYS A 2 -50.16 -27.83 -12.37
CA LYS A 2 -49.66 -26.44 -12.66
C LYS A 2 -49.87 -25.40 -11.54
N LYS A 3 -50.91 -25.55 -10.68
CA LYS A 3 -51.12 -24.64 -9.54
C LYS A 3 -50.17 -24.87 -8.34
N LEU A 4 -49.71 -26.12 -8.16
CA LEU A 4 -48.78 -26.48 -7.09
C LEU A 4 -47.36 -26.00 -7.41
N LEU A 5 -46.97 -25.96 -8.70
CA LEU A 5 -45.68 -25.46 -9.14
C LEU A 5 -45.56 -23.94 -8.99
N LEU A 6 -46.66 -23.22 -9.12
CA LEU A 6 -46.67 -21.75 -8.97
C LEU A 6 -46.54 -21.31 -7.49
N ILE A 7 -47.09 -22.12 -6.56
CA ILE A 7 -46.97 -21.86 -5.12
C ILE A 7 -45.55 -22.20 -4.63
N LEU A 8 -44.91 -23.26 -5.17
CA LEU A 8 -43.50 -23.57 -4.86
C LEU A 8 -42.52 -22.52 -5.38
N LEU A 9 -42.81 -21.94 -6.54
CA LEU A 9 -42.00 -20.82 -7.07
C LEU A 9 -42.21 -19.50 -6.29
N LEU A 10 -43.38 -19.27 -5.70
CA LEU A 10 -43.66 -18.12 -4.85
C LEU A 10 -43.07 -18.28 -3.43
N VAL A 11 -42.91 -19.52 -2.92
CA VAL A 11 -42.26 -19.79 -1.63
C VAL A 11 -40.74 -19.74 -1.75
N LEU A 12 -40.16 -20.10 -2.90
CA LEU A 12 -38.73 -19.91 -3.18
C LEU A 12 -38.35 -18.46 -3.56
N ALA A 13 -39.32 -17.61 -3.94
CA ALA A 13 -39.11 -16.18 -4.14
C ALA A 13 -39.24 -15.35 -2.84
N GLY A 14 -39.57 -16.00 -1.71
CA GLY A 14 -39.86 -15.33 -0.42
C GLY A 14 -38.68 -15.06 0.48
N GLU A 15 -37.45 -15.41 0.10
CA GLU A 15 -36.20 -15.12 0.87
C GLU A 15 -35.12 -14.48 0.03
N ILE A 16 -35.45 -13.67 -0.96
CA ILE A 16 -34.55 -12.63 -1.39
C ILE A 16 -34.79 -11.50 -0.38
N SER A 17 -34.04 -11.51 0.72
CA SER A 17 -33.92 -10.36 1.61
C SER A 17 -33.67 -9.15 0.72
N ALA A 18 -34.64 -8.23 0.67
CA ALA A 18 -34.54 -7.06 -0.16
C ALA A 18 -33.36 -6.22 0.37
N GLN A 19 -32.21 -6.32 -0.28
CA GLN A 19 -31.08 -5.47 0.03
C GLN A 19 -31.54 -4.01 -0.05
N GLN A 20 -31.59 -3.35 1.12
CA GLN A 20 -31.96 -1.96 1.19
C GLN A 20 -30.72 -1.09 0.99
N ALA A 21 -30.83 -0.10 0.12
CA ALA A 21 -29.72 0.80 -0.14
C ALA A 21 -29.46 1.73 1.08
N ALA A 22 -28.29 1.58 1.69
CA ALA A 22 -27.76 2.58 2.60
C ALA A 22 -27.13 3.72 1.79
N THR A 23 -27.45 4.96 2.10
CA THR A 23 -27.00 6.15 1.36
C THR A 23 -25.98 6.93 2.20
N ILE A 24 -24.81 7.21 1.63
CA ILE A 24 -23.89 8.21 2.18
C ILE A 24 -23.90 9.47 1.32
N VAL A 25 -23.82 10.61 1.99
CA VAL A 25 -23.59 11.92 1.37
C VAL A 25 -22.29 12.48 1.94
N VAL A 26 -21.29 12.67 1.10
CA VAL A 26 -20.04 13.33 1.49
C VAL A 26 -20.04 14.74 0.95
N LYS A 27 -19.92 15.73 1.83
CA LYS A 27 -19.79 17.14 1.49
C LYS A 27 -18.35 17.58 1.69
N THR A 28 -17.73 18.08 0.65
CA THR A 28 -16.32 18.49 0.62
C THR A 28 -16.15 19.66 -0.36
N THR A 29 -14.94 19.99 -0.77
CA THR A 29 -14.71 20.98 -1.82
C THR A 29 -15.13 20.42 -3.19
N PRO A 30 -15.57 21.28 -4.14
CA PRO A 30 -15.86 20.86 -5.51
C PRO A 30 -14.68 20.13 -6.14
N ASP A 31 -14.99 19.17 -7.01
CA ASP A 31 -14.02 18.36 -7.77
C ASP A 31 -13.00 17.57 -6.91
N ASN A 32 -13.23 17.46 -5.60
CA ASN A 32 -12.36 16.70 -4.70
C ASN A 32 -12.44 15.21 -5.04
N GLU A 33 -11.29 14.53 -5.09
CA GLU A 33 -11.21 13.08 -5.25
C GLU A 33 -11.71 12.39 -3.97
N ILE A 34 -12.57 11.40 -4.15
CA ILE A 34 -13.13 10.57 -3.09
C ILE A 34 -12.82 9.11 -3.42
N VAL A 35 -12.34 8.37 -2.43
CA VAL A 35 -12.16 6.92 -2.55
C VAL A 35 -12.95 6.26 -1.41
N HIS A 36 -13.77 5.28 -1.73
CA HIS A 36 -14.52 4.53 -0.73
C HIS A 36 -14.41 3.02 -0.96
N TRP A 37 -14.39 2.25 0.11
CA TRP A 37 -14.33 0.79 0.07
C TRP A 37 -14.96 0.15 1.30
N PRO A 38 -15.59 -1.03 1.15
CA PRO A 38 -16.11 -1.78 2.29
C PRO A 38 -14.95 -2.25 3.17
N THR A 39 -15.23 -2.33 4.47
CA THR A 39 -14.28 -2.84 5.48
C THR A 39 -14.96 -3.88 6.37
N GLY A 40 -14.19 -4.61 7.15
CA GLY A 40 -14.66 -5.61 8.11
C GLY A 40 -14.15 -7.02 7.80
N LYS A 41 -14.66 -7.98 8.55
CA LYS A 41 -14.16 -9.38 8.59
C LYS A 41 -14.11 -10.10 7.23
N GLU A 42 -14.90 -9.65 6.26
CA GLU A 42 -15.07 -10.28 4.96
C GLU A 42 -14.29 -9.63 3.84
N HIS A 43 -13.60 -8.53 4.13
CA HIS A 43 -12.85 -7.75 3.15
C HIS A 43 -11.39 -7.64 3.54
N LEU A 44 -10.50 -7.96 2.61
CA LEU A 44 -9.08 -7.64 2.79
C LEU A 44 -8.91 -6.12 2.89
N PHE A 45 -8.07 -5.70 3.82
CA PHE A 45 -7.80 -4.26 3.98
C PHE A 45 -6.93 -3.77 2.83
N CYS A 46 -7.52 -3.01 1.91
CA CYS A 46 -6.78 -2.36 0.85
C CYS A 46 -7.49 -1.18 0.23
N ILE A 47 -6.83 -0.03 0.25
CA ILE A 47 -7.29 1.19 -0.42
C ILE A 47 -7.40 1.03 -1.95
N ALA A 48 -6.62 0.14 -2.56
CA ALA A 48 -6.64 -0.09 -4.01
C ALA A 48 -7.93 -0.77 -4.49
N LEU A 49 -8.67 -1.45 -3.58
CA LEU A 49 -10.00 -1.97 -3.88
C LEU A 49 -11.08 -0.87 -3.79
N GLY A 50 -10.69 0.34 -3.42
CA GLY A 50 -11.60 1.46 -3.31
C GLY A 50 -12.12 1.93 -4.67
N THR A 51 -13.42 2.22 -4.71
CA THR A 51 -14.03 2.90 -5.84
C THR A 51 -13.66 4.38 -5.80
N LYS A 52 -13.08 4.88 -6.89
CA LYS A 52 -12.75 6.30 -7.07
C LYS A 52 -13.93 7.06 -7.64
N ALA A 53 -14.16 8.24 -7.11
CA ALA A 53 -15.18 9.18 -7.54
C ALA A 53 -14.69 10.61 -7.34
N GLN A 54 -15.47 11.57 -7.86
CA GLN A 54 -15.23 13.00 -7.63
C GLN A 54 -16.48 13.64 -7.05
N ALA A 55 -16.31 14.60 -6.16
CA ALA A 55 -17.40 15.46 -5.71
C ALA A 55 -17.89 16.29 -6.89
N GLY A 56 -19.21 16.48 -6.97
CA GLY A 56 -19.81 17.32 -7.99
C GLY A 56 -19.47 18.81 -7.82
N PRO A 57 -19.96 19.70 -8.73
CA PRO A 57 -19.66 21.13 -8.71
C PRO A 57 -20.08 21.87 -7.43
N GLN A 58 -21.00 21.29 -6.65
CA GLN A 58 -21.41 21.81 -5.34
C GLN A 58 -20.65 21.21 -4.17
N GLY A 59 -19.59 20.39 -4.43
CA GLY A 59 -18.83 19.72 -3.40
C GLY A 59 -19.57 18.54 -2.75
N GLU A 60 -20.57 17.96 -3.40
CA GLU A 60 -21.32 16.81 -2.89
C GLU A 60 -21.00 15.54 -3.69
N PHE A 61 -20.88 14.45 -2.97
CA PHE A 61 -20.80 13.08 -3.49
C PHE A 61 -21.88 12.25 -2.79
N VAL A 62 -22.70 11.55 -3.57
CA VAL A 62 -23.74 10.66 -3.06
C VAL A 62 -23.48 9.25 -3.58
N HIS A 63 -23.42 8.29 -2.68
CA HIS A 63 -23.28 6.88 -3.04
C HIS A 63 -24.25 5.99 -2.28
N GLN A 64 -24.72 4.93 -2.93
CA GLN A 64 -25.61 3.95 -2.35
C GLN A 64 -24.92 2.60 -2.24
N PHE A 65 -24.85 2.08 -1.02
CA PHE A 65 -24.37 0.74 -0.73
C PHE A 65 -25.57 -0.19 -0.53
N ARG A 66 -25.61 -1.29 -1.28
CA ARG A 66 -26.57 -2.35 -1.03
C ARG A 66 -26.09 -3.21 0.11
N THR A 67 -26.87 -3.29 1.17
CA THR A 67 -26.55 -4.11 2.34
C THR A 67 -27.82 -4.67 2.95
N ASP A 68 -27.76 -5.90 3.42
CA ASP A 68 -28.81 -6.62 4.14
C ASP A 68 -28.56 -6.65 5.66
N ARG A 69 -27.40 -6.16 6.08
CA ARG A 69 -26.95 -6.12 7.48
C ARG A 69 -26.10 -4.88 7.74
N PRO A 70 -25.85 -4.54 9.04
CA PRO A 70 -24.92 -3.50 9.38
C PRO A 70 -23.56 -3.73 8.74
N SER A 71 -22.96 -2.70 8.15
CA SER A 71 -21.71 -2.77 7.41
C SER A 71 -20.83 -1.56 7.70
N MET A 72 -19.54 -1.71 7.56
CA MET A 72 -18.59 -0.59 7.67
C MET A 72 -18.02 -0.25 6.29
N VAL A 73 -17.89 1.05 6.04
CA VAL A 73 -17.30 1.58 4.82
C VAL A 73 -16.24 2.60 5.19
N GLN A 74 -15.09 2.48 4.59
CA GLN A 74 -14.06 3.50 4.72
C GLN A 74 -14.18 4.50 3.58
N VAL A 75 -14.04 5.78 3.91
CA VAL A 75 -14.05 6.89 2.96
C VAL A 75 -12.80 7.72 3.16
N TRP A 76 -12.15 8.06 2.07
CA TRP A 76 -11.05 9.01 2.02
C TRP A 76 -11.42 10.15 1.07
N THR A 77 -11.03 11.36 1.40
CA THR A 77 -11.16 12.52 0.52
C THR A 77 -9.81 13.21 0.39
N GLN A 78 -9.52 13.76 -0.78
CA GLN A 78 -8.28 14.48 -1.02
C GLN A 78 -8.10 15.64 -0.02
N GLY A 79 -6.95 15.71 0.63
CA GLY A 79 -6.64 16.72 1.64
C GLY A 79 -7.20 16.44 3.03
N SER A 80 -7.82 15.27 3.24
CA SER A 80 -8.24 14.80 4.56
C SER A 80 -7.72 13.41 4.87
N ASP A 81 -7.84 13.02 6.14
CA ASP A 81 -7.62 11.63 6.54
C ASP A 81 -8.80 10.74 6.13
N SER A 82 -8.57 9.43 6.07
CA SER A 82 -9.65 8.47 5.92
C SER A 82 -10.47 8.35 7.22
N PHE A 83 -11.76 8.07 7.08
CA PHE A 83 -12.68 7.83 8.18
C PHE A 83 -13.58 6.64 7.89
N THR A 84 -13.97 5.91 8.94
CA THR A 84 -14.84 4.75 8.86
C THR A 84 -16.27 5.16 9.20
N LEU A 85 -17.24 4.66 8.43
CA LEU A 85 -18.67 4.85 8.63
C LEU A 85 -19.35 3.52 8.90
N TYR A 86 -20.25 3.51 9.86
CA TYR A 86 -21.20 2.44 10.13
C TYR A 86 -22.50 2.75 9.39
N LEU A 87 -22.97 1.81 8.61
CA LEU A 87 -24.17 1.91 7.78
C LEU A 87 -25.14 0.76 8.15
N THR A 88 -26.42 1.07 8.20
CA THR A 88 -27.47 0.06 8.34
C THR A 88 -28.35 0.03 7.09
N PRO A 89 -29.01 -1.10 6.79
CA PRO A 89 -29.94 -1.18 5.65
C PRO A 89 -30.95 -0.02 5.67
N GLY A 90 -31.08 0.68 4.54
CA GLY A 90 -31.98 1.84 4.39
C GLY A 90 -31.54 3.12 5.07
N SER A 91 -30.37 3.17 5.70
CA SER A 91 -29.86 4.39 6.35
C SER A 91 -29.47 5.49 5.37
N LYS A 92 -29.51 6.73 5.87
CA LYS A 92 -28.96 7.91 5.16
C LYS A 92 -28.10 8.70 6.13
N ASP A 93 -26.80 8.75 5.84
CA ASP A 93 -25.79 9.42 6.65
C ASP A 93 -25.06 10.48 5.83
N THR A 94 -24.83 11.65 6.43
CA THR A 94 -24.14 12.78 5.81
C THR A 94 -22.88 13.11 6.58
N ILE A 95 -21.78 13.23 5.86
CA ILE A 95 -20.48 13.61 6.39
C ILE A 95 -20.02 14.88 5.69
N THR A 96 -19.78 15.92 6.47
CA THR A 96 -19.20 17.17 5.95
C THR A 96 -17.73 17.22 6.36
N VAL A 97 -16.84 17.21 5.36
CA VAL A 97 -15.40 17.24 5.54
C VAL A 97 -14.91 18.65 5.25
N THR A 98 -14.35 19.30 6.25
CA THR A 98 -13.64 20.57 6.12
C THR A 98 -12.18 20.39 6.46
N LYS A 99 -11.35 21.42 6.25
CA LYS A 99 -9.94 21.39 6.57
C LYS A 99 -9.67 20.98 8.04
N ASP A 100 -10.53 21.41 8.94
CA ASP A 100 -10.29 21.30 10.39
C ASP A 100 -11.31 20.43 11.12
N THR A 101 -12.43 20.06 10.47
CA THR A 101 -13.54 19.35 11.15
C THR A 101 -14.20 18.30 10.27
N LEU A 102 -14.72 17.27 10.94
CA LEU A 102 -15.60 16.26 10.40
C LEU A 102 -16.94 16.34 11.12
N ILE A 103 -18.00 16.79 10.42
CA ILE A 103 -19.35 16.89 10.96
C ILE A 103 -20.17 15.70 10.46
N ILE A 104 -20.79 14.99 11.39
CA ILE A 104 -21.53 13.74 11.14
C ILE A 104 -22.99 13.94 11.52
N SER A 105 -23.88 13.60 10.59
CA SER A 105 -25.33 13.63 10.78
C SER A 105 -26.03 12.51 10.04
N GLY A 106 -27.26 12.20 10.37
CA GLY A 106 -28.06 11.16 9.73
C GLY A 106 -28.44 10.02 10.66
N THR A 107 -28.91 8.91 10.07
CA THR A 107 -29.50 7.76 10.76
C THR A 107 -28.56 7.15 11.79
N ASN A 108 -27.29 6.93 11.39
CA ASN A 108 -26.27 6.29 12.23
C ASN A 108 -25.31 7.29 12.87
N SER A 109 -25.73 8.54 13.04
CA SER A 109 -24.85 9.61 13.52
C SER A 109 -24.20 9.32 14.89
N ALA A 110 -24.90 8.62 15.79
CA ALA A 110 -24.33 8.22 17.10
C ALA A 110 -23.20 7.20 16.94
N TYR A 111 -23.42 6.14 16.12
CA TYR A 111 -22.40 5.14 15.79
C TYR A 111 -21.19 5.79 15.09
N ASN A 112 -21.45 6.65 14.13
CA ASN A 112 -20.40 7.31 13.35
C ASN A 112 -19.58 8.32 14.17
N ARG A 113 -20.17 8.97 15.19
CA ARG A 113 -19.42 9.78 16.15
C ARG A 113 -18.54 8.92 17.07
N CYS A 114 -19.05 7.76 17.49
CA CYS A 114 -18.24 6.79 18.25
C CYS A 114 -17.03 6.31 17.43
N LEU A 115 -17.26 5.91 16.18
CA LEU A 115 -16.16 5.53 15.25
C LEU A 115 -15.16 6.67 15.03
N LYS A 116 -15.62 7.92 14.97
CA LYS A 116 -14.72 9.07 14.87
C LYS A 116 -13.76 9.12 16.06
N THR A 117 -14.24 8.88 17.28
CA THR A 117 -13.38 8.84 18.47
C THR A 117 -12.30 7.76 18.35
N VAL A 118 -12.67 6.56 17.92
CA VAL A 118 -11.72 5.46 17.69
C VAL A 118 -10.73 5.79 16.57
N ASN A 119 -11.21 6.37 15.47
CA ASN A 119 -10.36 6.82 14.37
C ASN A 119 -9.39 7.94 14.81
N ASP A 120 -9.80 8.86 15.65
CA ASP A 120 -8.91 9.90 16.16
C ASP A 120 -7.81 9.32 17.05
N TYR A 121 -8.11 8.27 17.84
CA TYR A 121 -7.11 7.51 18.57
C TYR A 121 -6.18 6.72 17.64
N GLN A 122 -6.72 6.11 16.58
CA GLN A 122 -5.92 5.44 15.55
C GLN A 122 -4.95 6.43 14.87
N LYS A 123 -5.40 7.61 14.49
CA LYS A 123 -4.55 8.66 13.91
C LYS A 123 -3.43 9.10 14.86
N TYR A 124 -3.72 9.19 16.13
CA TYR A 124 -2.69 9.44 17.12
C TYR A 124 -1.63 8.33 17.10
N SER A 125 -2.05 7.06 17.09
CA SER A 125 -1.16 5.91 16.96
C SER A 125 -0.33 5.98 15.66
N ASP A 126 -0.97 6.23 14.52
CA ASP A 126 -0.30 6.30 13.21
C ASP A 126 0.77 7.40 13.20
N LYS A 127 0.50 8.56 13.80
CA LYS A 127 1.50 9.62 13.98
C LYS A 127 2.67 9.17 14.85
N LEU A 128 2.39 8.44 15.93
CA LEU A 128 3.42 7.90 16.81
C LEU A 128 4.30 6.88 16.09
N VAL A 129 3.70 6.01 15.31
CA VAL A 129 4.39 4.90 14.60
C VAL A 129 5.18 5.41 13.39
N TYR A 130 4.57 6.27 12.56
CA TYR A 130 5.17 6.65 11.27
C TYR A 130 5.95 7.98 11.29
N MET A 131 5.53 8.96 12.09
CA MET A 131 6.14 10.28 12.09
C MET A 131 7.23 10.47 13.16
N GLN A 132 7.40 9.49 14.07
CA GLN A 132 8.37 9.55 15.18
C GLN A 132 8.36 10.92 15.87
N PRO A 133 7.25 11.35 16.48
CA PRO A 133 7.21 12.62 17.17
C PRO A 133 8.27 12.64 18.28
N HIS A 134 8.77 13.84 18.56
CA HIS A 134 9.78 14.05 19.62
C HIS A 134 9.37 13.42 20.97
N GLU A 135 8.08 13.31 21.22
CA GLU A 135 7.48 12.71 22.43
C GLU A 135 7.86 11.24 22.64
N LEU A 136 7.99 10.45 21.55
CA LEU A 136 8.39 9.04 21.65
C LEU A 136 9.90 8.83 21.72
N ARG A 137 10.68 9.76 21.19
CA ARG A 137 12.15 9.65 21.24
C ARG A 137 12.70 9.67 22.65
N GLY A 138 11.92 10.12 23.63
CA GLY A 138 12.28 10.20 25.04
C GLY A 138 11.74 9.05 25.90
N ILE A 139 10.96 8.10 25.35
CA ILE A 139 10.48 6.96 26.13
C ILE A 139 11.63 5.97 26.29
N THR A 140 12.10 5.84 27.53
CA THR A 140 13.17 4.91 27.92
C THR A 140 12.71 3.91 28.99
N SER A 141 11.54 4.12 29.60
CA SER A 141 10.98 3.23 30.60
C SER A 141 9.55 2.82 30.28
N LEU A 142 9.18 1.63 30.75
CA LEU A 142 7.82 1.09 30.62
C LEU A 142 6.78 1.98 31.31
N GLU A 143 7.13 2.57 32.44
CA GLU A 143 6.26 3.51 33.18
C GLU A 143 5.94 4.76 32.31
N GLN A 144 6.94 5.32 31.63
CA GLN A 144 6.72 6.46 30.72
C GLN A 144 5.78 6.09 29.57
N TYR A 145 5.97 4.88 28.99
CA TYR A 145 5.08 4.34 27.98
C TYR A 145 3.63 4.27 28.47
N HIS A 146 3.39 3.62 29.62
CA HIS A 146 2.04 3.49 30.19
C HIS A 146 1.41 4.84 30.49
N ARG A 147 2.16 5.78 31.04
CA ARG A 147 1.64 7.12 31.32
C ARG A 147 1.13 7.81 30.06
N LEU A 148 1.86 7.67 28.94
CA LEU A 148 1.49 8.31 27.67
C LEU A 148 0.38 7.56 26.93
N ALA A 149 0.54 6.25 26.77
CA ALA A 149 -0.36 5.42 25.97
C ALA A 149 -1.71 5.17 26.68
N ASP A 150 -1.68 4.87 28.00
CA ASP A 150 -2.89 4.54 28.75
C ASP A 150 -3.81 5.73 28.99
N ALA A 151 -3.27 6.94 29.07
CA ALA A 151 -4.10 8.14 29.22
C ALA A 151 -4.99 8.35 27.99
N ARG A 152 -4.42 8.21 26.78
CA ARG A 152 -5.16 8.33 25.52
C ARG A 152 -6.12 7.17 25.30
N MET A 153 -5.70 5.96 25.63
CA MET A 153 -6.55 4.77 25.59
C MET A 153 -7.78 4.94 26.49
N ARG A 154 -7.59 5.34 27.75
CA ARG A 154 -8.71 5.57 28.71
C ARG A 154 -9.68 6.61 28.17
N GLN A 155 -9.20 7.74 27.65
CA GLN A 155 -10.05 8.77 27.06
C GLN A 155 -10.93 8.21 25.92
N ALA A 156 -10.35 7.37 25.04
CA ALA A 156 -11.11 6.75 23.96
C ALA A 156 -12.12 5.71 24.48
N LEU A 157 -11.72 4.87 25.45
CA LEU A 157 -12.59 3.88 26.07
C LEU A 157 -13.76 4.52 26.83
N ASP A 158 -13.52 5.57 27.60
CA ASP A 158 -14.55 6.29 28.34
C ASP A 158 -15.59 6.88 27.38
N ALA A 159 -15.16 7.50 26.29
CA ALA A 159 -16.06 8.04 25.29
C ALA A 159 -16.87 6.95 24.56
N VAL A 160 -16.27 5.80 24.26
CA VAL A 160 -16.94 4.63 23.68
C VAL A 160 -18.00 4.11 24.65
N ASN A 161 -17.64 3.87 25.91
CA ASN A 161 -18.54 3.33 26.94
C ASN A 161 -19.69 4.28 27.27
N ALA A 162 -19.45 5.59 27.25
CA ALA A 162 -20.48 6.60 27.50
C ALA A 162 -21.46 6.80 26.32
N SER A 163 -21.22 6.18 25.17
CA SER A 163 -22.03 6.40 23.96
C SER A 163 -23.44 5.82 24.02
N GLY A 164 -23.69 4.83 24.89
CA GLY A 164 -25.00 4.17 25.04
C GLY A 164 -25.45 3.30 23.85
N LEU A 165 -24.50 2.91 23.01
CA LEU A 165 -24.77 2.08 21.83
C LEU A 165 -24.91 0.59 22.20
N ASN A 166 -25.27 -0.26 21.23
CA ASN A 166 -25.42 -1.69 21.48
C ASN A 166 -24.07 -2.34 21.84
N GLU A 167 -24.14 -3.38 22.69
CA GLU A 167 -22.95 -4.00 23.27
C GLU A 167 -22.06 -4.73 22.24
N GLU A 168 -22.63 -5.31 21.19
CA GLU A 168 -21.86 -5.96 20.13
C GLU A 168 -20.94 -4.97 19.43
N PHE A 169 -21.48 -3.82 19.03
CA PHE A 169 -20.70 -2.73 18.44
C PHE A 169 -19.64 -2.18 19.40
N LEU A 170 -20.01 -1.96 20.68
CA LEU A 170 -19.09 -1.46 21.69
C LEU A 170 -17.96 -2.43 21.97
N ALA A 171 -18.23 -3.74 22.02
CA ALA A 171 -17.21 -4.76 22.18
C ALA A 171 -16.15 -4.72 21.06
N GLU A 172 -16.62 -4.54 19.81
CA GLU A 172 -15.74 -4.38 18.65
C GLU A 172 -14.86 -3.10 18.77
N GLN A 173 -15.45 -1.98 19.18
CA GLN A 173 -14.68 -0.74 19.34
C GLN A 173 -13.67 -0.81 20.49
N ARG A 174 -14.01 -1.45 21.60
CA ARG A 174 -13.06 -1.69 22.71
C ARG A 174 -11.89 -2.58 22.28
N ALA A 175 -12.18 -3.65 21.52
CA ALA A 175 -11.14 -4.51 20.98
C ALA A 175 -10.23 -3.75 20.01
N HIS A 176 -10.79 -2.87 19.16
CA HIS A 176 -10.02 -2.03 18.24
C HIS A 176 -9.09 -1.10 19.01
N ILE A 177 -9.56 -0.43 20.06
CA ILE A 177 -8.75 0.44 20.93
C ILE A 177 -7.60 -0.36 21.58
N ASP A 178 -7.86 -1.58 22.04
CA ASP A 178 -6.82 -2.44 22.63
C ASP A 178 -5.76 -2.84 21.58
N TYR A 179 -6.15 -3.20 20.37
CA TYR A 179 -5.19 -3.47 19.28
C TYR A 179 -4.34 -2.24 18.93
N ILE A 180 -4.91 -1.04 18.93
CA ILE A 180 -4.15 0.20 18.72
C ILE A 180 -3.08 0.36 19.82
N ARG A 181 -3.45 0.16 21.07
CA ARG A 181 -2.52 0.23 22.23
C ARG A 181 -1.37 -0.77 22.06
N ARG A 182 -1.69 -2.02 21.74
CA ARG A 182 -0.68 -3.08 21.52
C ARG A 182 0.24 -2.75 20.34
N SER A 183 -0.30 -2.18 19.26
CA SER A 183 0.49 -1.76 18.11
C SER A 183 1.51 -0.68 18.48
N ILE A 184 1.11 0.31 19.30
CA ILE A 184 2.03 1.33 19.82
C ILE A 184 3.14 0.67 20.66
N PHE A 185 2.77 -0.25 21.56
CA PHE A 185 3.72 -0.97 22.43
C PHE A 185 4.78 -1.71 21.60
N ILE A 186 4.32 -2.56 20.67
CA ILE A 186 5.20 -3.35 19.80
C ILE A 186 6.14 -2.45 19.01
N HIS A 187 5.63 -1.33 18.47
CA HIS A 187 6.45 -0.40 17.72
C HIS A 187 7.57 0.22 18.56
N ILE A 188 7.25 0.67 19.78
CA ILE A 188 8.24 1.26 20.69
C ILE A 188 9.25 0.20 21.15
N ALA A 189 8.78 -0.98 21.56
CA ALA A 189 9.64 -2.09 21.94
C ALA A 189 10.63 -2.46 20.81
N ARG A 190 10.15 -2.49 19.55
CA ARG A 190 10.99 -2.71 18.37
C ARG A 190 12.04 -1.63 18.17
N GLN A 191 11.73 -0.37 18.43
CA GLN A 191 12.71 0.72 18.34
C GLN A 191 13.79 0.63 19.42
N LEU A 192 13.40 0.30 20.65
CA LEU A 192 14.33 0.09 21.75
C LEU A 192 15.25 -1.10 21.47
N SER A 193 14.70 -2.23 21.04
CA SER A 193 15.46 -3.45 20.75
C SER A 193 16.53 -3.32 19.65
N ARG A 194 16.41 -2.31 18.79
CA ARG A 194 17.44 -2.02 17.77
C ARG A 194 18.73 -1.44 18.33
N LYS A 195 18.67 -0.87 19.54
CA LYS A 195 19.81 -0.21 20.18
C LYS A 195 20.49 -1.13 21.19
N GLU A 196 19.69 -1.86 21.93
CA GLU A 196 20.13 -2.73 23.01
C GLU A 196 19.08 -3.80 23.32
N LYS A 197 19.46 -4.82 24.11
CA LYS A 197 18.51 -5.83 24.56
C LYS A 197 17.41 -5.16 25.39
N LEU A 198 16.15 -5.54 25.11
CA LEU A 198 15.01 -5.01 25.89
C LEU A 198 15.18 -5.27 27.38
N PRO A 199 14.85 -4.30 28.26
CA PRO A 199 14.78 -4.49 29.70
C PRO A 199 13.80 -5.62 30.09
N GLU A 200 13.98 -6.23 31.25
CA GLU A 200 13.19 -7.40 31.67
C GLU A 200 11.69 -7.11 31.80
N ASP A 201 11.32 -5.91 32.24
CA ASP A 201 9.93 -5.47 32.32
C ASP A 201 9.29 -5.35 30.95
N TRP A 202 9.98 -4.81 29.95
CA TRP A 202 9.55 -4.77 28.56
C TRP A 202 9.44 -6.17 27.95
N GLN A 203 10.38 -7.08 28.25
CA GLN A 203 10.32 -8.46 27.75
C GLN A 203 9.11 -9.21 28.32
N ARG A 204 8.77 -8.98 29.59
CA ARG A 204 7.61 -9.57 30.26
C ARG A 204 6.32 -9.09 29.61
N GLU A 205 6.13 -7.77 29.46
CA GLU A 205 4.95 -7.23 28.79
C GLU A 205 4.88 -7.65 27.31
N LEU A 206 6.01 -7.72 26.61
CA LEU A 206 6.07 -8.26 25.26
C LEU A 206 5.53 -9.69 25.20
N THR A 207 5.93 -10.52 26.14
CA THR A 207 5.45 -11.91 26.24
C THR A 207 3.94 -11.96 26.50
N GLU A 208 3.42 -11.09 27.37
CA GLU A 208 1.99 -10.97 27.63
C GLU A 208 1.22 -10.51 26.38
N VAL A 209 1.72 -9.50 25.67
CA VAL A 209 1.10 -9.01 24.44
C VAL A 209 1.07 -10.10 23.36
N ILE A 210 2.15 -10.88 23.23
CA ILE A 210 2.24 -11.98 22.25
C ILE A 210 1.29 -13.12 22.63
N ASN A 211 1.20 -13.50 23.89
CA ASN A 211 0.37 -14.60 24.37
C ASN A 211 -1.10 -14.22 24.53
N SER A 212 -1.40 -12.94 24.67
CA SER A 212 -2.77 -12.47 24.72
C SER A 212 -3.45 -12.72 23.37
N SER A 213 -4.68 -13.22 23.45
CA SER A 213 -5.44 -13.72 22.30
C SER A 213 -5.43 -12.76 21.10
N VAL A 214 -4.58 -13.02 20.11
CA VAL A 214 -4.63 -12.44 18.77
C VAL A 214 -5.65 -13.14 17.87
N ASN A 215 -6.34 -14.16 18.37
CA ASN A 215 -7.38 -14.92 17.68
C ASN A 215 -8.82 -14.45 17.98
N GLY A 216 -8.99 -13.26 18.57
CA GLY A 216 -10.31 -12.70 18.83
C GLY A 216 -11.10 -12.42 17.55
N ASP A 217 -12.43 -12.56 17.61
CA ASP A 217 -13.33 -12.35 16.46
C ASP A 217 -13.24 -10.94 15.84
N HIS A 218 -12.80 -9.97 16.64
CA HIS A 218 -12.68 -8.57 16.22
C HIS A 218 -11.34 -8.22 15.57
N LEU A 219 -10.38 -9.17 15.53
CA LEU A 219 -9.04 -8.91 14.99
C LEU A 219 -9.10 -8.36 13.56
N ARG A 220 -9.92 -8.96 12.71
CA ARG A 220 -10.06 -8.61 11.30
C ARG A 220 -10.71 -7.25 11.04
N SER A 221 -11.31 -6.65 12.05
CA SER A 221 -11.86 -5.29 11.98
C SER A 221 -10.80 -4.21 12.24
N TYR A 222 -9.60 -4.60 12.74
CA TYR A 222 -8.53 -3.65 13.00
C TYR A 222 -7.80 -3.25 11.73
N ARG A 223 -7.87 -1.96 11.39
CA ARG A 223 -7.30 -1.40 10.16
C ARG A 223 -5.80 -1.63 10.00
N GLY A 224 -5.03 -1.59 11.10
CA GLY A 224 -3.58 -1.75 11.10
C GLY A 224 -3.09 -3.19 11.28
N ILE A 225 -3.97 -4.18 11.12
CA ILE A 225 -3.70 -5.56 11.53
C ILE A 225 -2.44 -6.15 10.86
N GLY A 226 -2.23 -5.93 9.57
CA GLY A 226 -1.07 -6.45 8.85
C GLY A 226 0.24 -5.95 9.46
N PHE A 227 0.38 -4.65 9.68
CA PHE A 227 1.58 -4.05 10.27
C PHE A 227 1.79 -4.52 11.71
N PHE A 228 0.72 -4.50 12.52
CA PHE A 228 0.77 -4.96 13.90
C PHE A 228 1.24 -6.40 14.01
N VAL A 229 0.65 -7.31 13.23
CA VAL A 229 0.99 -8.74 13.25
C VAL A 229 2.40 -8.99 12.74
N ASN A 230 2.81 -8.32 11.67
CA ASN A 230 4.17 -8.45 11.15
C ASN A 230 5.20 -8.01 12.20
N ASP A 231 4.99 -6.88 12.87
CA ASP A 231 5.87 -6.42 13.94
C ASP A 231 5.86 -7.38 15.15
N LEU A 232 4.71 -7.92 15.51
CA LEU A 232 4.56 -8.91 16.58
C LEU A 232 5.33 -10.20 16.27
N VAL A 233 5.20 -10.74 15.06
CA VAL A 233 5.95 -11.91 14.59
C VAL A 233 7.46 -11.67 14.63
N MET A 234 7.89 -10.50 14.17
CA MET A 234 9.30 -10.12 14.16
C MET A 234 9.85 -9.98 15.58
N MET A 235 9.10 -9.33 16.48
CA MET A 235 9.51 -9.16 17.87
C MET A 235 9.58 -10.50 18.62
N GLN A 236 8.64 -11.42 18.38
CA GLN A 236 8.74 -12.79 18.91
C GLN A 236 10.03 -13.47 18.44
N PHE A 237 10.29 -13.45 17.11
CA PHE A 237 11.44 -14.11 16.53
C PHE A 237 12.76 -13.54 17.08
N THR A 238 12.93 -12.23 17.07
CA THR A 238 14.21 -11.59 17.44
C THR A 238 14.44 -11.52 18.94
N ASN A 239 13.42 -11.32 19.76
CA ASN A 239 13.59 -11.04 21.19
C ASN A 239 13.24 -12.20 22.10
N LEU A 240 12.33 -13.09 21.72
CA LEU A 240 11.96 -14.26 22.52
C LEU A 240 12.65 -15.55 22.03
N GLU A 241 12.82 -15.69 20.72
CA GLU A 241 13.48 -16.88 20.13
C GLU A 241 14.99 -16.64 19.82
N ASN A 242 15.49 -15.40 20.00
CA ASN A 242 16.85 -14.98 19.66
C ASN A 242 17.23 -15.24 18.18
N GLY A 243 16.25 -15.13 17.28
CA GLY A 243 16.47 -15.34 15.85
C GLY A 243 17.23 -14.19 15.19
N ASP A 244 18.06 -14.50 14.20
CA ASP A 244 18.75 -13.48 13.39
C ASP A 244 17.96 -13.18 12.11
N LEU A 245 17.62 -11.91 11.90
CA LEU A 245 16.91 -11.43 10.70
C LEU A 245 17.67 -11.73 9.40
N LYS A 246 19.00 -11.87 9.46
CA LYS A 246 19.85 -12.22 8.32
C LYS A 246 19.62 -13.65 7.81
N GLU A 247 19.06 -14.52 8.63
CA GLU A 247 18.71 -15.89 8.26
C GLU A 247 17.41 -15.96 7.44
N ILE A 248 16.59 -14.90 7.44
CA ILE A 248 15.34 -14.84 6.69
C ILE A 248 15.67 -14.56 5.22
N LYS A 249 15.69 -15.61 4.40
CA LYS A 249 15.94 -15.49 2.95
C LYS A 249 14.73 -15.01 2.17
N ASP A 250 13.53 -15.39 2.62
CA ASP A 250 12.26 -15.03 2.03
C ASP A 250 11.30 -14.58 3.13
N TYR A 251 11.06 -13.28 3.17
CA TYR A 251 10.25 -12.66 4.21
C TYR A 251 8.77 -13.05 4.12
N ALA A 252 8.23 -13.19 2.90
CA ALA A 252 6.84 -13.58 2.70
C ALA A 252 6.59 -15.02 3.16
N SER A 253 7.43 -15.97 2.77
CA SER A 253 7.34 -17.35 3.24
C SER A 253 7.51 -17.44 4.76
N PHE A 254 8.47 -16.70 5.32
CA PHE A 254 8.68 -16.65 6.76
C PHE A 254 7.43 -16.21 7.52
N LEU A 255 6.80 -15.10 7.10
CA LEU A 255 5.58 -14.59 7.74
C LEU A 255 4.40 -15.55 7.55
N PHE A 256 4.22 -16.07 6.33
CA PHE A 256 3.14 -16.99 6.00
C PHE A 256 3.12 -18.23 6.92
N ASP A 257 4.30 -18.83 7.16
CA ASP A 257 4.45 -19.98 8.05
C ASP A 257 4.30 -19.58 9.52
N ARG A 258 4.86 -18.42 9.89
CA ARG A 258 4.80 -17.92 11.28
C ARG A 258 3.39 -17.57 11.73
N TYR A 259 2.52 -17.11 10.83
CA TYR A 259 1.13 -16.81 11.20
C TYR A 259 0.41 -18.00 11.83
N ARG A 260 0.78 -19.24 11.49
CA ARG A 260 0.23 -20.46 12.11
C ARG A 260 0.53 -20.61 13.60
N LYS A 261 1.54 -19.92 14.11
CA LYS A 261 1.84 -19.89 15.54
C LYS A 261 0.90 -18.97 16.33
N PHE A 262 0.30 -17.99 15.65
CA PHE A 262 -0.52 -16.96 16.26
C PHE A 262 -2.00 -17.12 15.96
N PHE A 263 -2.36 -17.70 14.81
CA PHE A 263 -3.72 -17.70 14.29
C PHE A 263 -4.18 -19.09 13.92
N THR A 264 -5.52 -19.28 14.03
CA THR A 264 -6.23 -20.46 13.59
C THR A 264 -7.50 -20.07 12.83
N GLY A 265 -8.09 -21.00 12.10
CA GLY A 265 -9.38 -20.81 11.41
C GLY A 265 -9.41 -19.58 10.53
N ASP A 266 -10.49 -18.81 10.64
CA ASP A 266 -10.73 -17.63 9.80
C ASP A 266 -9.68 -16.51 9.93
N ASN A 267 -9.07 -16.36 11.12
CA ASN A 267 -8.03 -15.37 11.32
C ASN A 267 -6.75 -15.76 10.59
N LEU A 268 -6.35 -17.03 10.61
CA LEU A 268 -5.22 -17.52 9.81
C LEU A 268 -5.50 -17.35 8.32
N GLN A 269 -6.69 -17.77 7.88
CA GLN A 269 -7.12 -17.60 6.49
C GLN A 269 -7.01 -16.12 6.05
N TYR A 270 -7.53 -15.19 6.88
CA TYR A 270 -7.47 -13.76 6.59
C TYR A 270 -6.03 -13.22 6.52
N MET A 271 -5.19 -13.56 7.51
CA MET A 271 -3.82 -13.04 7.58
C MET A 271 -2.94 -13.51 6.42
N GLN A 272 -3.08 -14.79 6.04
CA GLN A 272 -2.35 -15.32 4.89
C GLN A 272 -2.85 -14.72 3.56
N ALA A 273 -4.17 -14.54 3.42
CA ALA A 273 -4.74 -13.85 2.26
C ALA A 273 -4.26 -12.40 2.17
N GLN A 274 -4.24 -11.68 3.30
CA GLN A 274 -3.77 -10.30 3.37
C GLN A 274 -2.29 -10.18 2.96
N LEU A 275 -1.44 -11.09 3.40
CA LEU A 275 -0.03 -11.14 3.03
C LEU A 275 0.17 -11.30 1.50
N ILE A 276 -0.54 -12.26 0.89
CA ILE A 276 -0.49 -12.50 -0.55
C ILE A 276 -0.98 -11.26 -1.32
N TYR A 277 -2.06 -10.65 -0.84
CA TYR A 277 -2.65 -9.48 -1.45
C TYR A 277 -1.75 -8.24 -1.38
N GLU A 278 -1.08 -8.02 -0.24
CA GLU A 278 -0.17 -6.88 -0.04
C GLU A 278 1.02 -6.91 -1.00
N ASP A 279 1.53 -8.10 -1.37
CA ASP A 279 2.60 -8.22 -2.36
C ASP A 279 2.20 -7.65 -3.72
N GLU A 280 0.98 -7.95 -4.16
CA GLU A 280 0.44 -7.39 -5.41
C GLU A 280 0.21 -5.89 -5.30
N PHE A 281 -0.42 -5.45 -4.21
CA PHE A 281 -0.72 -4.04 -3.98
C PHE A 281 0.54 -3.17 -3.96
N GLN A 282 1.60 -3.65 -3.31
CA GLN A 282 2.90 -2.95 -3.24
C GLN A 282 3.71 -3.10 -4.54
N GLY A 283 3.27 -3.94 -5.47
CA GLY A 283 4.03 -4.24 -6.69
C GLY A 283 5.36 -4.96 -6.42
N SER A 284 5.48 -5.64 -5.28
CA SER A 284 6.73 -6.27 -4.83
C SER A 284 7.15 -7.41 -5.74
N LYS A 285 6.17 -8.15 -6.29
CA LYS A 285 6.37 -9.29 -7.19
C LYS A 285 7.31 -10.34 -6.58
N THR A 286 7.10 -10.65 -5.31
CA THR A 286 7.91 -11.61 -4.55
C THR A 286 7.83 -13.02 -5.18
N PRO A 287 8.96 -13.70 -5.42
CA PRO A 287 8.98 -14.97 -6.15
C PRO A 287 8.20 -16.12 -5.51
N SER A 288 8.06 -16.13 -4.18
CA SER A 288 7.35 -17.20 -3.45
C SER A 288 5.83 -17.06 -3.47
N ILE A 289 5.28 -15.89 -3.75
CA ILE A 289 3.83 -15.64 -3.68
C ILE A 289 2.98 -16.65 -4.46
N PRO A 290 3.33 -17.04 -5.70
CA PRO A 290 2.54 -18.03 -6.41
C PRO A 290 2.46 -19.39 -5.68
N GLN A 291 3.58 -19.85 -5.09
CA GLN A 291 3.61 -21.09 -4.32
C GLN A 291 2.84 -20.96 -2.99
N LEU A 292 2.95 -19.82 -2.31
CA LEU A 292 2.19 -19.53 -1.09
C LEU A 292 0.69 -19.50 -1.37
N TYR A 293 0.26 -18.95 -2.51
CA TYR A 293 -1.13 -18.97 -2.94
C TYR A 293 -1.64 -20.41 -3.17
N GLU A 294 -0.87 -21.28 -3.81
CA GLU A 294 -1.26 -22.68 -4.00
C GLU A 294 -1.41 -23.41 -2.65
N THR A 295 -0.50 -23.15 -1.70
CA THR A 295 -0.58 -23.67 -0.34
C THR A 295 -1.84 -23.16 0.37
N TYR A 296 -2.11 -21.84 0.26
CA TYR A 296 -3.30 -21.20 0.79
C TYR A 296 -4.60 -21.80 0.21
N ARG A 297 -4.67 -21.94 -1.12
CA ARG A 297 -5.83 -22.49 -1.83
C ARG A 297 -6.12 -23.95 -1.44
N ALA A 298 -5.06 -24.74 -1.25
CA ALA A 298 -5.21 -26.13 -0.82
C ALA A 298 -5.74 -26.24 0.61
N GLU A 299 -5.32 -25.35 1.50
CA GLU A 299 -5.78 -25.33 2.89
C GLU A 299 -7.19 -24.73 3.06
N PHE A 300 -7.48 -23.67 2.28
CA PHE A 300 -8.75 -22.94 2.34
C PHE A 300 -9.49 -22.93 0.98
N PRO A 301 -9.95 -24.11 0.49
CA PRO A 301 -10.53 -24.22 -0.86
C PRO A 301 -11.83 -23.41 -1.06
N ASN A 302 -12.52 -23.08 0.03
CA ASN A 302 -13.75 -22.27 0.01
C ASN A 302 -13.53 -20.83 0.48
N SER A 303 -12.29 -20.36 0.50
CA SER A 303 -12.00 -19.01 0.94
C SER A 303 -12.68 -17.95 0.08
N PRO A 304 -13.37 -16.96 0.68
CA PRO A 304 -13.97 -15.86 -0.06
C PRO A 304 -12.93 -14.97 -0.74
N PHE A 305 -11.65 -15.07 -0.34
CA PHE A 305 -10.57 -14.23 -0.87
C PHE A 305 -9.94 -14.77 -2.16
N LEU A 306 -10.19 -16.02 -2.55
CA LEU A 306 -9.55 -16.62 -3.74
C LEU A 306 -9.73 -15.78 -5.01
N ASN A 307 -10.97 -15.31 -5.25
CA ASN A 307 -11.28 -14.50 -6.43
C ASN A 307 -10.54 -13.12 -6.43
N VAL A 308 -10.22 -12.59 -5.25
CA VAL A 308 -9.49 -11.32 -5.11
C VAL A 308 -7.99 -11.54 -5.31
N LEU A 309 -7.45 -12.66 -4.84
CA LEU A 309 -6.02 -12.98 -4.89
C LEU A 309 -5.55 -13.45 -6.28
N GLU A 310 -6.37 -14.26 -6.95
CA GLU A 310 -5.98 -14.95 -8.17
C GLU A 310 -5.46 -14.03 -9.30
N PRO A 311 -6.08 -12.87 -9.58
CA PRO A 311 -5.56 -11.95 -10.61
C PRO A 311 -4.13 -11.48 -10.33
N GLY A 312 -3.85 -11.07 -9.09
CA GLY A 312 -2.52 -10.61 -8.68
C GLY A 312 -1.47 -11.70 -8.74
N VAL A 313 -1.84 -12.92 -8.34
CA VAL A 313 -0.96 -14.09 -8.42
C VAL A 313 -0.63 -14.46 -9.86
N LYS A 314 -1.61 -14.43 -10.76
CA LYS A 314 -1.39 -14.64 -12.21
C LYS A 314 -0.44 -13.60 -12.78
N GLU A 315 -0.59 -12.36 -12.37
CA GLU A 315 0.29 -11.26 -12.79
C GLU A 315 1.70 -11.42 -12.23
N ASN A 316 1.84 -11.86 -10.97
CA ASN A 316 3.14 -12.22 -10.41
C ASN A 316 3.80 -13.38 -11.20
N LEU A 317 3.07 -14.45 -11.52
CA LEU A 317 3.58 -15.54 -12.35
C LEU A 317 4.06 -15.05 -13.72
N ARG A 318 3.30 -14.14 -14.38
CA ARG A 318 3.71 -13.54 -15.64
C ARG A 318 5.03 -12.78 -15.48
N PHE A 319 5.16 -12.00 -14.41
CA PHE A 319 6.41 -11.31 -14.09
C PHE A 319 7.56 -12.30 -13.83
N GLN A 320 7.35 -13.35 -13.01
CA GLN A 320 8.41 -14.33 -12.72
C GLN A 320 8.89 -15.08 -13.97
N ASN A 321 8.02 -15.26 -14.95
CA ASN A 321 8.34 -15.93 -16.21
C ASN A 321 8.89 -14.98 -17.29
N SER A 322 8.89 -13.67 -17.05
CA SER A 322 9.42 -12.70 -18.02
C SER A 322 10.93 -12.87 -18.22
N ARG A 323 11.37 -12.85 -19.45
CA ARG A 323 12.77 -13.00 -19.88
C ARG A 323 13.07 -12.03 -21.01
N ILE A 324 14.28 -11.53 -21.06
CA ILE A 324 14.81 -10.78 -22.17
C ILE A 324 15.14 -11.79 -23.28
N THR A 325 14.35 -11.80 -24.36
CA THR A 325 14.50 -12.74 -25.48
C THR A 325 14.72 -12.02 -26.80
N ASP A 326 14.48 -10.72 -26.86
CA ASP A 326 14.56 -9.91 -28.07
C ASP A 326 15.90 -9.17 -28.12
N LYS A 327 16.49 -9.08 -29.33
CA LYS A 327 17.72 -8.32 -29.60
C LYS A 327 17.55 -6.79 -29.47
N ASP A 328 16.32 -6.31 -29.33
CA ASP A 328 16.03 -4.88 -29.13
C ASP A 328 16.32 -4.39 -27.70
N TYR A 329 16.74 -5.30 -26.80
CA TYR A 329 17.16 -4.99 -25.44
C TYR A 329 18.68 -5.05 -25.33
N HIS A 330 19.32 -3.91 -25.08
CA HIS A 330 20.78 -3.80 -25.01
C HIS A 330 21.21 -3.55 -23.56
N ILE A 331 21.61 -4.61 -22.85
CA ILE A 331 22.15 -4.49 -21.50
C ILE A 331 23.60 -4.01 -21.60
N LEU A 332 23.85 -2.81 -21.13
CA LEU A 332 25.19 -2.22 -21.08
C LEU A 332 25.91 -2.64 -19.79
N THR A 333 27.21 -2.88 -19.90
CA THR A 333 28.06 -3.15 -18.74
C THR A 333 28.43 -1.80 -18.11
N CYS A 334 28.06 -1.61 -16.85
CA CYS A 334 28.49 -0.44 -16.05
C CYS A 334 29.74 -0.83 -15.26
N ASP A 335 30.90 -0.81 -15.92
CA ASP A 335 32.19 -1.08 -15.29
C ASP A 335 32.75 0.16 -14.53
N SER A 336 33.94 0.03 -13.99
CA SER A 336 34.57 1.09 -13.18
C SER A 336 34.97 2.35 -13.96
N THR A 337 34.90 2.32 -15.30
CA THR A 337 35.19 3.46 -16.18
C THR A 337 34.00 4.39 -16.37
N ILE A 338 32.77 3.88 -16.15
CA ILE A 338 31.54 4.68 -16.22
C ILE A 338 31.31 5.32 -14.85
N THR A 339 31.67 6.57 -14.72
CA THR A 339 31.64 7.28 -13.44
C THR A 339 30.69 8.49 -13.42
N SER A 340 30.19 8.88 -14.58
CA SER A 340 29.32 10.05 -14.79
C SER A 340 28.26 9.76 -15.85
N LEU A 341 27.26 10.64 -15.94
CA LEU A 341 26.26 10.59 -16.99
C LEU A 341 26.91 10.81 -18.37
N GLU A 342 27.93 11.66 -18.45
CA GLU A 342 28.70 11.88 -19.68
C GLU A 342 29.36 10.57 -20.16
N ASP A 343 29.95 9.79 -19.25
CA ASP A 343 30.54 8.48 -19.60
C ASP A 343 29.47 7.51 -20.13
N ALA A 344 28.32 7.48 -19.48
CA ALA A 344 27.21 6.57 -19.85
C ALA A 344 26.67 6.86 -21.25
N VAL A 345 26.73 8.11 -21.73
CA VAL A 345 26.22 8.50 -23.05
C VAL A 345 27.25 8.51 -24.17
N LYS A 346 28.55 8.38 -23.85
CA LYS A 346 29.65 8.36 -24.87
C LYS A 346 29.37 7.43 -26.06
N PRO A 347 28.81 6.21 -25.89
CA PRO A 347 28.52 5.31 -27.02
C PRO A 347 27.49 5.87 -28.02
N PHE A 348 26.72 6.87 -27.62
CA PHE A 348 25.60 7.42 -28.39
C PHE A 348 25.93 8.80 -28.99
N LYS A 349 27.19 9.19 -29.00
CA LYS A 349 27.62 10.46 -29.62
C LYS A 349 27.15 10.54 -31.08
N GLY A 350 26.59 11.67 -31.47
CA GLY A 350 25.95 11.87 -32.78
C GLY A 350 24.44 11.65 -32.78
N LYS A 351 23.88 11.14 -31.67
CA LYS A 351 22.43 10.90 -31.54
C LYS A 351 21.85 11.73 -30.37
N VAL A 352 20.58 12.04 -30.46
CA VAL A 352 19.82 12.57 -29.33
C VAL A 352 19.44 11.40 -28.41
N VAL A 353 19.69 11.54 -27.11
CA VAL A 353 19.39 10.49 -26.13
C VAL A 353 18.29 10.98 -25.19
N TYR A 354 17.22 10.19 -25.06
CA TYR A 354 16.20 10.35 -24.01
C TYR A 354 16.51 9.36 -22.91
N ILE A 355 16.87 9.89 -21.76
CA ILE A 355 17.22 9.08 -20.57
C ILE A 355 16.05 9.04 -19.61
N ASP A 356 15.78 7.85 -19.08
CA ASP A 356 14.85 7.58 -17.99
C ASP A 356 15.64 7.03 -16.79
N VAL A 357 15.74 7.82 -15.71
CA VAL A 357 16.35 7.38 -14.45
C VAL A 357 15.26 6.84 -13.54
N TRP A 358 15.35 5.55 -13.21
CA TRP A 358 14.29 4.79 -12.56
C TRP A 358 14.80 3.75 -11.57
N ALA A 359 13.88 3.01 -10.93
CA ALA A 359 14.20 1.83 -10.13
C ALA A 359 13.01 0.85 -10.09
N THR A 360 13.28 -0.43 -9.81
CA THR A 360 12.24 -1.48 -9.74
C THR A 360 11.23 -1.28 -8.60
N TRP A 361 11.58 -0.53 -7.60
CA TRP A 361 10.75 -0.16 -6.44
C TRP A 361 10.01 1.18 -6.61
N CYS A 362 10.22 1.88 -7.72
CA CYS A 362 9.64 3.19 -7.99
C CYS A 362 8.28 3.03 -8.68
N GLY A 363 7.20 2.99 -7.93
CA GLY A 363 5.84 2.87 -8.46
C GLY A 363 5.48 3.91 -9.54
N PRO A 364 5.74 5.22 -9.36
CA PRO A 364 5.55 6.22 -10.41
C PRO A 364 6.35 5.93 -11.69
N CYS A 365 7.60 5.42 -11.58
CA CYS A 365 8.41 5.05 -12.73
C CYS A 365 7.76 3.93 -13.55
N LEU A 366 7.33 2.85 -12.85
CA LEU A 366 6.64 1.73 -13.49
C LEU A 366 5.35 2.16 -14.20
N LYS A 367 4.70 3.20 -13.69
CA LYS A 367 3.51 3.79 -14.28
C LYS A 367 3.81 4.52 -15.61
N GLU A 368 4.95 5.18 -15.71
CA GLU A 368 5.36 5.87 -16.93
C GLU A 368 5.65 4.91 -18.09
N PHE A 369 6.07 3.68 -17.82
CA PHE A 369 6.37 2.69 -18.85
C PHE A 369 5.19 2.35 -19.76
N GLN A 370 3.95 2.45 -19.28
CA GLN A 370 2.76 2.20 -20.12
C GLN A 370 2.60 3.21 -21.25
N TYR A 371 3.19 4.41 -21.16
CA TYR A 371 3.10 5.46 -22.16
C TYR A 371 4.22 5.42 -23.19
N LEU A 372 5.30 4.64 -22.93
CA LEU A 372 6.45 4.52 -23.84
C LEU A 372 6.11 4.01 -25.25
N PRO A 373 5.21 3.03 -25.45
CA PRO A 373 4.86 2.59 -26.80
C PRO A 373 4.29 3.73 -27.66
N ALA A 374 3.37 4.52 -27.09
CA ALA A 374 2.77 5.65 -27.80
C ALA A 374 3.78 6.79 -28.05
N LEU A 375 4.68 7.05 -27.10
CA LEU A 375 5.78 8.02 -27.29
C LEU A 375 6.71 7.59 -28.42
N LYS A 376 7.15 6.33 -28.42
CA LYS A 376 8.05 5.79 -29.46
C LYS A 376 7.41 5.78 -30.84
N GLU A 377 6.12 5.48 -30.91
CA GLU A 377 5.36 5.57 -32.16
C GLU A 377 5.35 7.01 -32.71
N LYS A 378 5.10 8.00 -31.85
CA LYS A 378 5.16 9.42 -32.24
C LYS A 378 6.57 9.88 -32.65
N ALA A 379 7.59 9.29 -32.06
CA ALA A 379 9.00 9.61 -32.33
C ALA A 379 9.61 8.74 -33.46
N HIS A 380 8.84 7.89 -34.15
CA HIS A 380 9.36 6.89 -35.09
C HIS A 380 10.22 7.45 -36.24
N ASN A 381 10.00 8.71 -36.61
CA ASN A 381 10.77 9.41 -37.65
C ASN A 381 12.05 10.07 -37.06
N MET A 382 12.33 9.93 -35.80
CA MET A 382 13.51 10.49 -35.13
C MET A 382 14.44 9.34 -34.72
N ASP A 383 15.72 9.43 -35.04
CA ASP A 383 16.76 8.49 -34.55
C ASP A 383 17.15 8.85 -33.11
N VAL A 384 16.23 8.60 -32.18
CA VAL A 384 16.41 8.88 -30.74
C VAL A 384 16.81 7.60 -30.03
N VAL A 385 17.85 7.68 -29.23
CA VAL A 385 18.26 6.60 -28.31
C VAL A 385 17.47 6.70 -27.02
N TYR A 386 16.82 5.61 -26.63
CA TYR A 386 16.19 5.45 -25.33
C TYR A 386 17.14 4.73 -24.38
N LEU A 387 17.63 5.43 -23.36
CA LEU A 387 18.56 4.90 -22.35
C LEU A 387 17.87 4.88 -20.98
N TYR A 388 17.71 3.68 -20.43
CA TYR A 388 17.12 3.43 -19.12
C TYR A 388 18.23 3.21 -18.10
N ILE A 389 18.40 4.13 -17.14
CA ILE A 389 19.42 4.04 -16.10
C ILE A 389 18.72 3.69 -14.79
N SER A 390 18.96 2.48 -14.30
CA SER A 390 18.40 2.04 -13.03
C SER A 390 19.35 2.33 -11.87
N ILE A 391 18.80 2.94 -10.79
CA ILE A 391 19.51 3.15 -9.53
C ILE A 391 19.27 2.00 -8.52
N ASP A 392 18.80 0.85 -8.97
CA ASP A 392 18.72 -0.36 -8.15
C ASP A 392 20.12 -0.81 -7.70
N ARG A 393 20.15 -1.58 -6.62
CA ARG A 393 21.40 -2.20 -6.15
C ARG A 393 21.82 -3.35 -7.07
N PRO A 394 23.11 -3.66 -7.19
CA PRO A 394 23.59 -4.77 -8.02
C PRO A 394 22.96 -6.13 -7.68
N GLU A 395 22.63 -6.36 -6.40
CA GLU A 395 21.99 -7.58 -5.91
C GLU A 395 20.57 -7.77 -6.50
N GLU A 396 19.91 -6.68 -6.87
CA GLU A 396 18.57 -6.67 -7.46
C GLU A 396 18.56 -6.92 -8.99
N ARG A 397 19.72 -7.22 -9.58
CA ARG A 397 19.88 -7.39 -11.03
C ARG A 397 18.83 -8.33 -11.65
N LYS A 398 18.53 -9.45 -10.99
CA LYS A 398 17.53 -10.41 -11.49
C LYS A 398 16.13 -9.82 -11.58
N LYS A 399 15.74 -9.03 -10.57
CA LYS A 399 14.45 -8.33 -10.55
C LYS A 399 14.43 -7.25 -11.60
N TRP A 400 15.51 -6.48 -11.75
CA TRP A 400 15.67 -5.45 -12.76
C TRP A 400 15.53 -6.02 -14.19
N GLU A 401 16.21 -7.12 -14.54
CA GLU A 401 16.09 -7.76 -15.86
C GLU A 401 14.67 -8.27 -16.12
N LYS A 402 14.00 -8.86 -15.11
CA LYS A 402 12.59 -9.24 -15.22
C LYS A 402 11.68 -8.05 -15.45
N THR A 403 11.92 -6.92 -14.76
CA THR A 403 11.12 -5.70 -14.91
C THR A 403 11.25 -5.15 -16.33
N ILE A 404 12.46 -5.10 -16.88
CA ILE A 404 12.70 -4.70 -18.27
C ILE A 404 11.88 -5.57 -19.23
N ALA A 405 11.98 -6.90 -19.10
CA ALA A 405 11.28 -7.85 -19.96
C ALA A 405 9.75 -7.76 -19.81
N TYR A 406 9.28 -7.68 -18.58
CA TYR A 406 7.85 -7.61 -18.24
C TYR A 406 7.18 -6.36 -18.83
N HIS A 407 7.82 -5.20 -18.72
CA HIS A 407 7.33 -3.93 -19.25
C HIS A 407 7.71 -3.72 -20.72
N GLN A 408 8.40 -4.68 -21.36
CA GLN A 408 8.84 -4.60 -22.75
C GLN A 408 9.62 -3.30 -23.06
N LEU A 409 10.55 -2.95 -22.19
CA LEU A 409 11.35 -1.73 -22.31
C LEU A 409 12.46 -1.89 -23.34
N LYS A 410 12.11 -1.87 -24.64
CA LYS A 410 13.10 -1.91 -25.71
C LYS A 410 14.02 -0.71 -25.69
N GLY A 411 15.32 -0.90 -25.87
CA GLY A 411 16.33 0.15 -25.85
C GLY A 411 17.58 -0.26 -25.05
N TYR A 412 18.33 0.72 -24.57
CA TYR A 412 19.59 0.52 -23.85
C TYR A 412 19.36 0.60 -22.35
N HIS A 413 19.98 -0.31 -21.61
CA HIS A 413 19.76 -0.46 -20.17
C HIS A 413 21.08 -0.45 -19.43
N LEU A 414 21.16 0.33 -18.36
CA LEU A 414 22.31 0.44 -17.51
C LEU A 414 21.87 0.31 -16.03
N LEU A 415 22.45 -0.63 -15.33
CA LEU A 415 22.35 -0.72 -13.87
C LEU A 415 23.56 -0.01 -13.27
N VAL A 416 23.34 1.01 -12.45
CA VAL A 416 24.44 1.86 -11.95
C VAL A 416 25.44 1.09 -11.09
N ASN A 417 26.71 1.48 -11.21
CA ASN A 417 27.70 1.22 -10.17
C ASN A 417 27.67 2.34 -9.11
N GLU A 418 28.43 2.21 -8.04
CA GLU A 418 28.45 3.18 -6.93
C GLU A 418 28.85 4.60 -7.39
N LYS A 419 29.81 4.71 -8.31
CA LYS A 419 30.32 6.00 -8.79
C LYS A 419 29.30 6.74 -9.63
N LEU A 420 28.73 6.05 -10.64
CA LEU A 420 27.67 6.61 -11.47
C LEU A 420 26.44 6.96 -10.62
N GLY A 421 26.06 6.08 -9.70
CA GLY A 421 24.97 6.36 -8.76
C GLY A 421 25.17 7.69 -8.02
N LYS A 422 26.33 7.89 -7.39
CA LYS A 422 26.66 9.15 -6.71
C LYS A 422 26.67 10.36 -7.66
N SER A 423 27.19 10.20 -8.88
CA SER A 423 27.21 11.27 -9.89
C SER A 423 25.80 11.71 -10.27
N LEU A 424 24.84 10.78 -10.46
CA LEU A 424 23.44 11.11 -10.76
C LEU A 424 22.80 11.98 -9.67
N TYR A 425 23.06 11.70 -8.38
CA TYR A 425 22.56 12.55 -7.29
C TYR A 425 23.13 13.95 -7.34
N THR A 426 24.40 14.09 -7.73
CA THR A 426 25.07 15.39 -7.86
C THR A 426 24.60 16.15 -9.10
N GLU A 427 24.46 15.46 -10.24
CA GLU A 427 24.17 16.09 -11.53
C GLU A 427 22.68 16.40 -11.73
N LEU A 428 21.78 15.54 -11.21
CA LEU A 428 20.34 15.62 -11.43
C LEU A 428 19.53 15.91 -10.16
N GLY A 429 20.15 15.79 -8.99
CA GLY A 429 19.51 16.09 -7.71
C GLY A 429 19.28 17.59 -7.50
N ASN A 430 18.44 17.90 -6.51
CA ASN A 430 18.23 19.29 -6.08
C ASN A 430 19.45 19.82 -5.30
N GLU A 431 19.38 21.04 -4.79
CA GLU A 431 20.45 21.69 -3.99
C GLU A 431 20.91 20.88 -2.77
N ARG A 432 20.07 19.97 -2.27
CA ARG A 432 20.39 19.04 -1.18
C ARG A 432 20.89 17.68 -1.68
N GLN A 433 21.20 17.56 -2.97
CA GLN A 433 21.57 16.30 -3.64
C GLN A 433 20.54 15.17 -3.46
N ILE A 434 19.25 15.53 -3.46
CA ILE A 434 18.17 14.56 -3.44
C ILE A 434 17.70 14.37 -4.89
N LEU A 435 17.88 13.16 -5.41
CA LEU A 435 17.37 12.74 -6.73
C LEU A 435 15.96 12.16 -6.58
N SER A 436 14.98 12.83 -7.16
CA SER A 436 13.60 12.30 -7.27
C SER A 436 13.46 11.52 -8.56
N ILE A 437 12.91 10.33 -8.50
CA ILE A 437 12.60 9.50 -9.67
C ILE A 437 11.07 9.29 -9.78
N PRO A 438 10.51 9.16 -11.03
CA PRO A 438 11.22 9.14 -12.32
C PRO A 438 11.87 10.49 -12.64
N CYS A 439 13.07 10.46 -13.27
CA CYS A 439 13.75 11.66 -13.76
C CYS A 439 14.11 11.45 -15.23
N PHE A 440 13.62 12.34 -16.08
CA PHE A 440 13.86 12.28 -17.52
C PHE A 440 14.86 13.34 -17.94
N VAL A 441 15.80 12.96 -18.83
CA VAL A 441 16.90 13.85 -19.26
C VAL A 441 17.04 13.77 -20.78
N ILE A 442 17.35 14.89 -21.43
CA ILE A 442 17.69 14.91 -22.84
C ILE A 442 19.14 15.30 -23.02
N ILE A 443 19.87 14.49 -23.79
CA ILE A 443 21.25 14.71 -24.23
C ILE A 443 21.22 15.02 -25.71
N ASP A 444 21.99 16.01 -26.14
CA ASP A 444 22.14 16.37 -27.55
C ASP A 444 23.17 15.48 -28.28
N LYS A 445 23.31 15.69 -29.58
CA LYS A 445 24.24 14.95 -30.44
C LYS A 445 25.71 15.13 -30.04
N THR A 446 26.05 16.16 -29.28
CA THR A 446 27.43 16.40 -28.79
C THR A 446 27.73 15.63 -27.50
N GLY A 447 26.70 15.03 -26.85
CA GLY A 447 26.81 14.36 -25.57
C GLY A 447 26.54 15.26 -24.36
N LYS A 448 26.04 16.47 -24.55
CA LYS A 448 25.75 17.42 -23.46
C LYS A 448 24.31 17.30 -22.97
N ILE A 449 24.13 17.46 -21.66
CA ILE A 449 22.80 17.60 -21.05
C ILE A 449 22.20 18.92 -21.51
N VAL A 450 21.08 18.86 -22.24
CA VAL A 450 20.35 20.03 -22.71
C VAL A 450 19.02 20.25 -21.97
N ILE A 451 18.45 19.21 -21.41
CA ILE A 451 17.29 19.30 -20.50
C ILE A 451 17.50 18.32 -19.34
N ARG A 452 17.63 18.84 -18.10
CA ARG A 452 17.83 18.03 -16.89
C ARG A 452 16.56 17.39 -16.35
N HIS A 453 15.41 18.01 -16.58
CA HIS A 453 14.08 17.55 -16.18
C HIS A 453 13.16 17.64 -17.40
N ALA A 454 13.31 16.69 -18.29
CA ALA A 454 12.49 16.58 -19.49
C ALA A 454 11.05 16.13 -19.13
N ALA A 455 10.13 16.34 -20.06
CA ALA A 455 8.76 15.85 -19.91
C ALA A 455 8.73 14.33 -19.82
N ALA A 456 7.75 13.81 -19.07
CA ALA A 456 7.53 12.39 -18.88
C ALA A 456 6.85 11.74 -20.10
N PRO A 457 6.98 10.41 -20.31
CA PRO A 457 6.28 9.69 -21.39
C PRO A 457 4.77 9.88 -21.41
N SER A 458 4.13 10.13 -20.25
CA SER A 458 2.71 10.49 -20.14
C SER A 458 2.35 11.83 -20.78
N GLU A 459 3.34 12.68 -21.13
CA GLU A 459 3.19 13.96 -21.83
C GLU A 459 3.85 13.90 -23.22
N PRO A 460 3.47 13.00 -24.13
CA PRO A 460 4.21 12.68 -25.34
C PRO A 460 4.41 13.88 -26.25
N GLU A 461 3.46 14.79 -26.34
CA GLU A 461 3.58 16.00 -27.20
C GLU A 461 4.70 16.94 -26.69
N LYS A 462 4.84 17.06 -25.37
CA LYS A 462 5.92 17.86 -24.79
C LYS A 462 7.28 17.19 -25.03
N VAL A 463 7.36 15.86 -24.86
CA VAL A 463 8.60 15.12 -25.14
C VAL A 463 9.01 15.29 -26.60
N ILE A 464 8.10 15.09 -27.56
CA ILE A 464 8.37 15.26 -28.99
C ILE A 464 8.86 16.66 -29.30
N LYS A 465 8.21 17.70 -28.75
CA LYS A 465 8.63 19.10 -28.93
C LYS A 465 10.05 19.32 -28.40
N GLN A 466 10.37 18.78 -27.23
CA GLN A 466 11.70 18.88 -26.64
C GLN A 466 12.76 18.15 -27.49
N LEU A 467 12.50 16.93 -27.92
CA LEU A 467 13.39 16.14 -28.76
C LEU A 467 13.64 16.80 -30.11
N SER A 468 12.59 17.28 -30.79
CA SER A 468 12.69 17.95 -32.11
C SER A 468 13.62 19.17 -32.08
N THR A 469 13.66 19.90 -30.96
CA THR A 469 14.53 21.08 -30.79
C THR A 469 16.01 20.74 -30.94
N TYR A 470 16.43 19.53 -30.51
CA TYR A 470 17.83 19.09 -30.54
C TYR A 470 18.12 18.07 -31.64
N TYR A 471 17.08 17.43 -32.17
CA TYR A 471 17.20 16.50 -33.30
C TYR A 471 17.54 17.21 -34.60
N ASN A 472 16.97 18.38 -34.84
CA ASN A 472 17.15 19.17 -36.07
C ASN A 472 18.39 20.08 -36.04
N LYS A 473 19.11 20.11 -34.91
CA LYS A 473 20.42 20.78 -34.78
C LYS A 473 21.54 19.76 -34.99
#